data_7e52dd679a7e8017eeb34b3b4bc96186
#
_entry.id   7e52dd679a7e8017eeb34b3b4bc96186
#
_cell.length_a   1.000
_cell.length_b   1.000
_cell.length_c   1.000
_cell.angle_alpha   90.00
_cell.angle_beta   90.00
_cell.angle_gamma   90.00
#
_symmetry.space_group_name_H-M   'P 1'
#
loop_
_entity.id
_entity.type
_entity.pdbx_description
1 polymer ?
#
loop_
_entity_poly.entity_id
_entity_poly.type
_entity_poly.pdbx_seq_one_letter_code
_entity_poly.pdbx_strand_id
1 'polypeptide(L)'
;MSSIDDPITHYDRIARAWQYLLGEDFHYGYFRAANDSLKIATDNLTTLMAESGSVGPGLSVLDVGCGIGNPACHLAERYGCQVTGISTSPAGVEHARRRAQERGCSDQVSFTIADGMDNRLPDASFDRVWVLESSHLMPRKDALLAECARVLRPSGRMVLCDVVLHRDLPLSEVLGRAQEFIHLHYAFGHAKMETLRKYQQWAELAGLRMTDLKDISEQTFPTFAHWRRQVEGNSEAVRGLIGDDGLEHFRASCEILPTLWSQRLLGYGLMVAVKD
;
A
#
# COMPACT_ATOMS: atom_id res chain seq x y z
N MET A 1 3.51 29.61 -2.10
CA MET A 1 3.52 28.33 -2.80
C MET A 1 4.09 27.32 -1.79
N SER A 2 3.23 26.57 -1.10
CA SER A 2 3.67 25.51 -0.17
C SER A 2 4.25 24.36 -1.02
N SER A 3 5.37 23.80 -0.58
CA SER A 3 6.03 22.66 -1.21
C SER A 3 5.10 21.42 -1.19
N ILE A 4 4.34 21.25 -2.25
CA ILE A 4 3.35 20.17 -2.42
C ILE A 4 4.04 18.85 -2.78
N ASP A 5 5.34 18.84 -2.99
CA ASP A 5 6.03 17.83 -3.77
C ASP A 5 6.85 16.81 -2.95
N ASP A 6 6.94 16.94 -1.64
CA ASP A 6 7.61 15.94 -0.80
C ASP A 6 6.61 14.88 -0.30
N PRO A 7 6.78 13.60 -0.69
CA PRO A 7 5.87 12.50 -0.27
C PRO A 7 5.73 12.37 1.24
N ILE A 8 6.79 12.66 2.00
CA ILE A 8 6.79 12.57 3.46
C ILE A 8 5.88 13.64 4.05
N THR A 9 6.08 14.90 3.64
CA THR A 9 5.27 16.04 4.11
C THR A 9 3.81 15.87 3.72
N HIS A 10 3.53 15.38 2.51
CA HIS A 10 2.18 15.09 2.06
C HIS A 10 1.52 14.04 2.95
N TYR A 11 2.20 12.88 3.15
CA TYR A 11 1.70 11.79 4.00
C TYR A 11 1.40 12.26 5.42
N ASP A 12 2.32 12.96 6.07
CA ASP A 12 2.16 13.41 7.46
C ASP A 12 0.98 14.37 7.62
N ARG A 13 0.74 15.23 6.62
CA ARG A 13 -0.36 16.18 6.63
C ARG A 13 -1.73 15.51 6.49
N ILE A 14 -1.85 14.53 5.59
CA ILE A 14 -3.15 13.95 5.24
C ILE A 14 -3.47 12.64 5.94
N ALA A 15 -2.50 11.99 6.61
CA ALA A 15 -2.71 10.72 7.31
C ALA A 15 -3.86 10.77 8.33
N ARG A 16 -4.05 11.90 9.01
CA ARG A 16 -5.19 12.09 9.93
C ARG A 16 -6.53 12.15 9.21
N ALA A 17 -6.57 12.78 8.03
CA ALA A 17 -7.79 12.83 7.22
C ALA A 17 -8.10 11.45 6.63
N TRP A 18 -7.08 10.67 6.24
CA TRP A 18 -7.27 9.31 5.74
C TRP A 18 -7.97 8.39 6.74
N GLN A 19 -7.76 8.55 8.05
CA GLN A 19 -8.50 7.77 9.05
C GLN A 19 -10.02 7.95 8.93
N TYR A 20 -10.48 9.17 8.62
CA TYR A 20 -11.90 9.44 8.38
C TYR A 20 -12.40 8.99 7.01
N LEU A 21 -11.50 8.87 6.03
CA LEU A 21 -11.84 8.63 4.63
C LEU A 21 -11.64 7.18 4.22
N LEU A 22 -10.54 6.56 4.68
CA LEU A 22 -10.18 5.18 4.32
C LEU A 22 -10.50 4.19 5.45
N GLY A 23 -10.71 4.67 6.68
CA GLY A 23 -10.90 3.86 7.86
C GLY A 23 -9.61 3.62 8.65
N GLU A 24 -9.56 2.56 9.44
CA GLU A 24 -8.39 2.21 10.26
C GLU A 24 -7.21 1.69 9.43
N ASP A 25 -7.51 1.07 8.29
CA ASP A 25 -6.54 0.53 7.34
C ASP A 25 -6.49 1.42 6.10
N PHE A 26 -5.28 1.89 5.75
CA PHE A 26 -5.08 2.81 4.63
C PHE A 26 -4.88 2.05 3.31
N HIS A 27 -5.64 0.97 3.11
CA HIS A 27 -5.57 0.17 1.90
C HIS A 27 -6.94 -0.29 1.44
N TYR A 28 -7.00 -0.79 0.21
CA TYR A 28 -8.22 -1.36 -0.37
C TYR A 28 -8.71 -2.58 0.40
N GLY A 29 -10.00 -2.85 0.30
CA GLY A 29 -10.60 -4.09 0.78
C GLY A 29 -10.64 -5.18 -0.30
N TYR A 30 -10.52 -6.44 0.10
CA TYR A 30 -10.81 -7.60 -0.73
C TYR A 30 -12.17 -8.17 -0.31
N PHE A 31 -13.21 -7.86 -1.08
CA PHE A 31 -14.59 -8.26 -0.79
C PHE A 31 -14.83 -9.69 -1.24
N ARG A 32 -15.09 -10.59 -0.31
CA ARG A 32 -15.46 -11.99 -0.57
C ARG A 32 -16.98 -12.15 -0.73
N ALA A 33 -17.73 -11.27 -0.08
CA ALA A 33 -19.19 -11.22 -0.14
C ALA A 33 -19.68 -9.79 -0.33
N ALA A 34 -20.83 -9.62 -0.98
CA ALA A 34 -21.39 -8.31 -1.29
C ALA A 34 -21.76 -7.48 -0.04
N ASN A 35 -21.97 -8.13 1.11
CA ASN A 35 -22.30 -7.49 2.38
C ASN A 35 -21.10 -7.34 3.33
N ASP A 36 -19.87 -7.63 2.87
CA ASP A 36 -18.68 -7.37 3.68
C ASP A 36 -18.60 -5.88 4.02
N SER A 37 -18.32 -5.57 5.30
CA SER A 37 -17.94 -4.21 5.68
C SER A 37 -16.52 -3.90 5.15
N LEU A 38 -16.16 -2.61 5.07
CA LEU A 38 -14.80 -2.22 4.67
C LEU A 38 -13.75 -2.86 5.60
N LYS A 39 -14.00 -2.91 6.91
CA LYS A 39 -13.07 -3.54 7.87
C LYS A 39 -12.89 -5.03 7.60
N ILE A 40 -13.97 -5.76 7.32
CA ILE A 40 -13.88 -7.19 6.94
C ILE A 40 -13.09 -7.33 5.63
N ALA A 41 -13.34 -6.46 4.66
CA ALA A 41 -12.66 -6.53 3.37
C ALA A 41 -11.17 -6.17 3.47
N THR A 42 -10.76 -5.20 4.29
CA THR A 42 -9.34 -4.91 4.54
C THR A 42 -8.65 -6.07 5.26
N ASP A 43 -9.29 -6.69 6.25
CA ASP A 43 -8.78 -7.91 6.89
C ASP A 43 -8.67 -9.09 5.91
N ASN A 44 -9.62 -9.22 4.99
CA ASN A 44 -9.57 -10.22 3.93
C ASN A 44 -8.38 -10.04 2.99
N LEU A 45 -8.03 -8.78 2.63
CA LEU A 45 -6.85 -8.50 1.80
C LEU A 45 -5.57 -8.89 2.53
N THR A 46 -5.42 -8.48 3.79
CA THR A 46 -4.28 -8.86 4.62
C THR A 46 -4.18 -10.38 4.78
N THR A 47 -5.31 -11.05 4.98
CA THR A 47 -5.35 -12.53 5.05
C THR A 47 -4.93 -13.17 3.73
N LEU A 48 -5.47 -12.70 2.60
CA LEU A 48 -5.12 -13.20 1.26
C LEU A 48 -3.61 -13.08 1.00
N MET A 49 -3.03 -11.95 1.32
CA MET A 49 -1.59 -11.71 1.16
C MET A 49 -0.77 -12.62 2.10
N ALA A 50 -1.18 -12.78 3.36
CA ALA A 50 -0.47 -13.63 4.32
C ALA A 50 -0.49 -15.11 3.92
N GLU A 51 -1.62 -15.60 3.44
CA GLU A 51 -1.76 -16.97 2.90
C GLU A 51 -0.90 -17.14 1.64
N SER A 52 -0.97 -16.20 0.70
CA SER A 52 -0.17 -16.22 -0.54
C SER A 52 1.33 -16.16 -0.27
N GLY A 53 1.75 -15.33 0.69
CA GLY A 53 3.15 -15.23 1.16
C GLY A 53 3.57 -16.38 2.07
N SER A 54 2.67 -17.27 2.47
CA SER A 54 2.92 -18.33 3.48
C SER A 54 3.53 -17.73 4.75
N VAL A 55 2.93 -16.67 5.27
CA VAL A 55 3.32 -16.04 6.55
C VAL A 55 2.87 -16.96 7.69
N GLY A 56 3.71 -17.15 8.70
CA GLY A 56 3.41 -18.02 9.81
C GLY A 56 4.32 -17.82 11.03
N PRO A 57 4.10 -18.60 12.09
CA PRO A 57 4.79 -18.42 13.35
C PRO A 57 6.32 -18.48 13.24
N GLY A 58 6.99 -17.58 13.95
CA GLY A 58 8.45 -17.55 14.06
C GLY A 58 9.18 -17.02 12.83
N LEU A 59 8.48 -16.72 11.71
CA LEU A 59 9.10 -16.13 10.54
C LEU A 59 9.45 -14.66 10.77
N SER A 60 10.56 -14.22 10.18
CA SER A 60 10.93 -12.80 10.11
C SER A 60 10.34 -12.16 8.84
N VAL A 61 9.55 -11.09 9.01
CA VAL A 61 8.87 -10.37 7.94
C VAL A 61 9.38 -8.94 7.87
N LEU A 62 9.74 -8.46 6.69
CA LEU A 62 9.98 -7.05 6.42
C LEU A 62 8.72 -6.44 5.79
N ASP A 63 8.13 -5.45 6.45
CA ASP A 63 7.00 -4.65 5.94
C ASP A 63 7.53 -3.35 5.33
N VAL A 64 7.56 -3.27 4.00
CA VAL A 64 8.12 -2.14 3.23
C VAL A 64 7.03 -1.11 2.96
N GLY A 65 7.17 0.06 3.57
CA GLY A 65 6.16 1.10 3.53
C GLY A 65 5.05 0.86 4.56
N CYS A 66 5.43 0.50 5.78
CA CYS A 66 4.53 0.07 6.86
C CYS A 66 3.48 1.11 7.32
N GLY A 67 3.54 2.35 6.80
CA GLY A 67 2.61 3.42 7.15
C GLY A 67 2.53 3.63 8.66
N ILE A 68 1.33 3.54 9.20
CA ILE A 68 1.03 3.67 10.64
C ILE A 68 1.04 2.31 11.39
N GLY A 69 1.57 1.26 10.77
CA GLY A 69 1.89 -0.01 11.40
C GLY A 69 0.73 -0.99 11.60
N ASN A 70 -0.47 -0.72 11.08
CA ASN A 70 -1.61 -1.60 11.32
C ASN A 70 -1.45 -3.00 10.71
N PRO A 71 -1.02 -3.16 9.44
CA PRO A 71 -0.74 -4.49 8.87
C PRO A 71 0.35 -5.23 9.63
N ALA A 72 1.44 -4.56 10.02
CA ALA A 72 2.53 -5.18 10.78
C ALA A 72 2.06 -5.76 12.13
N CYS A 73 1.29 -4.98 12.90
CA CYS A 73 0.70 -5.45 14.16
C CYS A 73 -0.26 -6.64 13.91
N HIS A 74 -1.10 -6.55 12.90
CA HIS A 74 -2.02 -7.63 12.54
C HIS A 74 -1.28 -8.93 12.20
N LEU A 75 -0.18 -8.84 11.45
CA LEU A 75 0.65 -10.00 11.10
C LEU A 75 1.27 -10.63 12.35
N ALA A 76 1.82 -9.84 13.27
CA ALA A 76 2.40 -10.34 14.51
C ALA A 76 1.36 -11.05 15.38
N GLU A 77 0.21 -10.40 15.62
CA GLU A 77 -0.85 -10.94 16.49
C GLU A 77 -1.51 -12.21 15.93
N ARG A 78 -1.81 -12.21 14.63
CA ARG A 78 -2.59 -13.29 14.02
C ARG A 78 -1.73 -14.46 13.58
N TYR A 79 -0.52 -14.20 13.13
CA TYR A 79 0.36 -15.22 12.53
C TYR A 79 1.58 -15.54 13.40
N GLY A 80 1.83 -14.81 14.49
CA GLY A 80 2.94 -15.10 15.41
C GLY A 80 4.33 -14.89 14.79
N CYS A 81 4.44 -14.03 13.77
CA CYS A 81 5.70 -13.70 13.13
C CYS A 81 6.38 -12.49 13.79
N GLN A 82 7.67 -12.32 13.52
CA GLN A 82 8.43 -11.12 13.91
C GLN A 82 8.42 -10.14 12.75
N VAL A 83 7.96 -8.91 12.93
CA VAL A 83 7.83 -7.93 11.85
C VAL A 83 8.75 -6.74 12.08
N THR A 84 9.53 -6.40 11.05
CA THR A 84 10.25 -5.13 10.96
C THR A 84 9.56 -4.27 9.93
N GLY A 85 8.94 -3.16 10.35
CA GLY A 85 8.33 -2.19 9.45
C GLY A 85 9.30 -1.06 9.10
N ILE A 86 9.37 -0.68 7.83
CA ILE A 86 10.13 0.48 7.37
C ILE A 86 9.24 1.49 6.66
N SER A 87 9.50 2.77 6.90
CA SER A 87 8.84 3.89 6.23
C SER A 87 9.79 5.08 6.16
N THR A 88 9.63 5.94 5.16
CA THR A 88 10.35 7.22 5.06
C THR A 88 9.70 8.33 5.91
N SER A 89 8.47 8.14 6.41
CA SER A 89 7.75 9.10 7.25
C SER A 89 8.11 8.94 8.73
N PRO A 90 8.78 9.94 9.37
CA PRO A 90 9.04 9.92 10.81
C PRO A 90 7.74 9.87 11.65
N ALA A 91 6.71 10.63 11.23
CA ALA A 91 5.43 10.63 11.93
C ALA A 91 4.70 9.29 11.79
N GLY A 92 4.76 8.66 10.61
CA GLY A 92 4.23 7.31 10.39
C GLY A 92 4.88 6.28 11.31
N VAL A 93 6.22 6.28 11.40
CA VAL A 93 6.99 5.38 12.28
C VAL A 93 6.63 5.61 13.75
N GLU A 94 6.50 6.85 14.20
CA GLU A 94 6.10 7.16 15.58
C GLU A 94 4.67 6.67 15.88
N HIS A 95 3.73 6.87 14.95
CA HIS A 95 2.39 6.31 15.07
C HIS A 95 2.40 4.77 15.13
N ALA A 96 3.20 4.13 14.29
CA ALA A 96 3.33 2.67 14.26
C ALA A 96 3.87 2.11 15.59
N ARG A 97 4.89 2.74 16.17
CA ARG A 97 5.44 2.36 17.48
C ARG A 97 4.41 2.49 18.59
N ARG A 98 3.68 3.61 18.64
CA ARG A 98 2.61 3.81 19.61
C ARG A 98 1.51 2.76 19.48
N ARG A 99 1.07 2.48 18.25
CA ARG A 99 0.08 1.44 17.97
C ARG A 99 0.53 0.08 18.47
N ALA A 100 1.80 -0.29 18.25
CA ALA A 100 2.34 -1.55 18.76
C ALA A 100 2.29 -1.64 20.29
N GLN A 101 2.55 -0.54 20.99
CA GLN A 101 2.42 -0.46 22.45
C GLN A 101 0.96 -0.61 22.89
N GLU A 102 0.04 0.12 22.26
CA GLU A 102 -1.40 0.07 22.56
C GLU A 102 -1.99 -1.33 22.32
N ARG A 103 -1.51 -2.04 21.30
CA ARG A 103 -1.93 -3.42 20.96
C ARG A 103 -1.15 -4.50 21.73
N GLY A 104 -0.14 -4.15 22.50
CA GLY A 104 0.66 -5.09 23.29
C GLY A 104 1.52 -6.03 22.44
N CYS A 105 1.90 -5.65 21.21
CA CYS A 105 2.71 -6.46 20.30
C CYS A 105 4.14 -5.92 20.08
N SER A 106 4.60 -4.98 20.92
CA SER A 106 5.93 -4.35 20.79
C SER A 106 7.12 -5.33 20.86
N ASP A 107 6.94 -6.50 21.46
CA ASP A 107 7.96 -7.54 21.49
C ASP A 107 8.10 -8.30 20.17
N GLN A 108 7.09 -8.19 19.29
CA GLN A 108 7.02 -8.87 18.00
C GLN A 108 7.18 -7.93 16.81
N VAL A 109 6.99 -6.62 17.01
CA VAL A 109 7.09 -5.66 15.90
C VAL A 109 8.09 -4.56 16.24
N SER A 110 8.86 -4.14 15.24
CA SER A 110 9.78 -3.01 15.34
C SER A 110 9.59 -2.10 14.12
N PHE A 111 9.81 -0.78 14.31
CA PHE A 111 9.65 0.18 13.21
C PHE A 111 10.85 1.11 13.12
N THR A 112 11.34 1.33 11.90
CA THR A 112 12.48 2.20 11.65
C THR A 112 12.28 3.07 10.42
N ILE A 113 12.97 4.21 10.39
CA ILE A 113 12.97 5.10 9.22
C ILE A 113 13.98 4.55 8.21
N ALA A 114 13.47 4.13 7.03
CA ALA A 114 14.31 3.66 5.94
C ALA A 114 13.56 3.81 4.61
N ASP A 115 14.32 3.94 3.51
CA ASP A 115 13.80 3.96 2.15
C ASP A 115 13.69 2.51 1.62
N GLY A 116 12.51 2.11 1.14
CA GLY A 116 12.32 0.78 0.55
C GLY A 116 13.20 0.49 -0.66
N MET A 117 13.70 1.54 -1.34
CA MET A 117 14.59 1.44 -2.51
C MET A 117 16.10 1.45 -2.17
N ASP A 118 16.47 1.73 -0.91
CA ASP A 118 17.84 1.67 -0.34
C ASP A 118 17.73 1.52 1.18
N ASN A 119 17.25 0.37 1.65
CA ASN A 119 16.87 0.19 3.06
C ASN A 119 18.05 -0.09 4.00
N ARG A 120 19.21 -0.46 3.47
CA ARG A 120 20.45 -0.76 4.22
C ARG A 120 20.32 -1.82 5.31
N LEU A 121 19.28 -2.61 5.27
CA LEU A 121 19.14 -3.77 6.15
C LEU A 121 20.09 -4.88 5.70
N PRO A 122 20.47 -5.82 6.60
CA PRO A 122 21.40 -6.90 6.24
C PRO A 122 20.85 -7.80 5.12
N ASP A 123 21.73 -8.32 4.28
CA ASP A 123 21.40 -9.32 3.25
C ASP A 123 20.85 -10.58 3.91
N ALA A 124 19.94 -11.27 3.22
CA ALA A 124 19.41 -12.57 3.61
C ALA A 124 18.94 -12.62 5.09
N SER A 125 18.26 -11.58 5.56
CA SER A 125 17.84 -11.43 6.96
C SER A 125 16.35 -11.70 7.20
N PHE A 126 15.53 -11.76 6.14
CA PHE A 126 14.10 -11.96 6.24
C PHE A 126 13.63 -13.22 5.51
N ASP A 127 12.64 -13.90 6.11
CA ASP A 127 11.96 -15.03 5.46
C ASP A 127 10.87 -14.55 4.50
N ARG A 128 10.28 -13.38 4.80
CA ARG A 128 9.23 -12.76 3.99
C ARG A 128 9.49 -11.28 3.80
N VAL A 129 9.11 -10.79 2.63
CA VAL A 129 8.98 -9.35 2.36
C VAL A 129 7.53 -9.07 2.00
N TRP A 130 6.96 -8.08 2.66
CA TRP A 130 5.60 -7.63 2.53
C TRP A 130 5.59 -6.21 1.98
N VAL A 131 4.82 -5.97 0.90
CA VAL A 131 4.66 -4.66 0.28
C VAL A 131 3.17 -4.44 0.03
N LEU A 132 2.52 -3.64 0.86
CA LEU A 132 1.10 -3.35 0.75
C LEU A 132 0.88 -1.86 0.49
N GLU A 133 0.40 -1.53 -0.70
CA GLU A 133 0.04 -0.15 -1.13
C GLU A 133 1.11 0.92 -0.81
N SER A 134 2.35 0.59 -1.06
CA SER A 134 3.46 1.52 -0.87
C SER A 134 4.34 1.63 -2.11
N SER A 135 4.34 0.61 -2.96
CA SER A 135 5.20 0.60 -4.13
C SER A 135 4.82 1.68 -5.16
N HIS A 136 3.55 2.05 -5.28
CA HIS A 136 3.12 3.12 -6.18
C HIS A 136 3.74 4.49 -5.84
N LEU A 137 4.15 4.73 -4.59
CA LEU A 137 4.84 5.94 -4.16
C LEU A 137 6.37 5.89 -4.39
N MET A 138 6.91 4.73 -4.76
CA MET A 138 8.34 4.53 -4.98
C MET A 138 8.68 4.66 -6.46
N PRO A 139 9.43 5.70 -6.90
CA PRO A 139 9.68 5.96 -8.34
C PRO A 139 10.54 4.89 -9.03
N ARG A 140 11.38 4.17 -8.30
CA ARG A 140 12.29 3.15 -8.78
C ARG A 140 11.84 1.74 -8.34
N LYS A 141 10.87 1.14 -9.09
CA LYS A 141 10.38 -0.21 -8.81
C LYS A 141 11.48 -1.27 -8.96
N ASP A 142 12.39 -1.05 -9.89
CA ASP A 142 13.58 -1.87 -10.08
C ASP A 142 14.46 -1.92 -8.82
N ALA A 143 14.72 -0.76 -8.21
CA ALA A 143 15.48 -0.67 -6.97
C ALA A 143 14.73 -1.30 -5.78
N LEU A 144 13.41 -1.04 -5.67
CA LEU A 144 12.57 -1.68 -4.64
C LEU A 144 12.69 -3.20 -4.72
N LEU A 145 12.51 -3.80 -5.90
CA LEU A 145 12.52 -5.25 -6.06
C LEU A 145 13.92 -5.85 -5.87
N ALA A 146 14.97 -5.11 -6.25
CA ALA A 146 16.34 -5.50 -5.95
C ALA A 146 16.62 -5.52 -4.43
N GLU A 147 16.16 -4.51 -3.68
CA GLU A 147 16.28 -4.48 -2.22
C GLU A 147 15.46 -5.60 -1.56
N CYS A 148 14.23 -5.84 -2.02
CA CYS A 148 13.41 -6.96 -1.56
C CYS A 148 14.14 -8.31 -1.77
N ALA A 149 14.72 -8.52 -2.95
CA ALA A 149 15.50 -9.71 -3.24
C ALA A 149 16.75 -9.83 -2.37
N ARG A 150 17.47 -8.73 -2.17
CA ARG A 150 18.72 -8.71 -1.38
C ARG A 150 18.47 -9.14 0.07
N VAL A 151 17.45 -8.58 0.70
CA VAL A 151 17.15 -8.85 2.12
C VAL A 151 16.48 -10.20 2.36
N LEU A 152 15.85 -10.79 1.34
CA LEU A 152 15.27 -12.13 1.45
C LEU A 152 16.35 -13.20 1.60
N ARG A 153 16.11 -14.17 2.47
CA ARG A 153 16.85 -15.44 2.55
C ARG A 153 16.61 -16.29 1.30
N PRO A 154 17.50 -17.21 0.96
CA PRO A 154 17.20 -18.26 -0.04
C PRO A 154 15.87 -18.94 0.28
N SER A 155 15.05 -19.18 -0.73
CA SER A 155 13.67 -19.70 -0.62
C SER A 155 12.69 -18.76 0.11
N GLY A 156 13.11 -17.56 0.48
CA GLY A 156 12.24 -16.51 1.03
C GLY A 156 11.23 -16.01 0.00
N ARG A 157 10.10 -15.46 0.46
CA ARG A 157 9.01 -15.02 -0.40
C ARG A 157 8.74 -13.53 -0.25
N MET A 158 8.50 -12.88 -1.38
CA MET A 158 7.91 -11.54 -1.44
C MET A 158 6.42 -11.67 -1.77
N VAL A 159 5.57 -10.91 -1.07
CA VAL A 159 4.18 -10.68 -1.46
C VAL A 159 3.96 -9.19 -1.59
N LEU A 160 3.37 -8.77 -2.71
CA LEU A 160 3.08 -7.37 -3.01
C LEU A 160 1.64 -7.22 -3.50
N CYS A 161 0.89 -6.28 -2.90
CA CYS A 161 -0.39 -5.82 -3.41
C CYS A 161 -0.34 -4.32 -3.62
N ASP A 162 -0.77 -3.87 -4.79
CA ASP A 162 -0.81 -2.44 -5.10
C ASP A 162 -1.74 -2.11 -6.27
N VAL A 163 -2.04 -0.82 -6.40
CA VAL A 163 -2.70 -0.25 -7.57
C VAL A 163 -1.78 -0.39 -8.79
N VAL A 164 -2.30 -0.94 -9.87
CA VAL A 164 -1.53 -1.21 -11.09
C VAL A 164 -2.21 -0.63 -12.33
N LEU A 165 -1.42 -0.43 -13.39
CA LEU A 165 -1.94 -0.17 -14.71
C LEU A 165 -2.30 -1.49 -15.40
N HIS A 166 -3.43 -1.54 -16.10
CA HIS A 166 -3.74 -2.67 -16.97
C HIS A 166 -2.94 -2.63 -18.28
N ARG A 167 -2.50 -1.45 -18.69
CA ARG A 167 -1.64 -1.21 -19.87
C ARG A 167 -0.81 0.05 -19.70
N ASP A 168 0.23 0.19 -20.48
CA ASP A 168 0.98 1.45 -20.55
C ASP A 168 0.07 2.58 -21.08
N LEU A 169 0.18 3.76 -20.49
CA LEU A 169 -0.56 4.94 -20.89
C LEU A 169 0.31 5.82 -21.79
N PRO A 170 -0.12 6.10 -23.05
CA PRO A 170 0.56 7.09 -23.87
C PRO A 170 0.50 8.48 -23.24
N LEU A 171 1.53 9.29 -23.46
CA LEU A 171 1.59 10.66 -22.91
C LEU A 171 0.36 11.49 -23.29
N SER A 172 -0.16 11.34 -24.50
CA SER A 172 -1.37 12.03 -24.97
C SER A 172 -2.61 11.70 -24.13
N GLU A 173 -2.74 10.45 -23.67
CA GLU A 173 -3.84 10.04 -22.79
C GLU A 173 -3.65 10.59 -21.37
N VAL A 174 -2.42 10.57 -20.85
CA VAL A 174 -2.09 11.18 -19.55
C VAL A 174 -2.43 12.68 -19.56
N LEU A 175 -2.03 13.39 -20.62
CA LEU A 175 -2.33 14.83 -20.78
C LEU A 175 -3.84 15.08 -20.93
N GLY A 176 -4.54 14.21 -21.65
CA GLY A 176 -6.01 14.31 -21.81
C GLY A 176 -6.77 14.12 -20.50
N ARG A 177 -6.15 13.47 -19.49
CA ARG A 177 -6.72 13.20 -18.16
C ARG A 177 -6.04 14.01 -17.04
N ALA A 178 -5.32 15.08 -17.39
CA ALA A 178 -4.50 15.82 -16.43
C ALA A 178 -5.29 16.27 -15.20
N GLN A 179 -6.53 16.72 -15.36
CA GLN A 179 -7.39 17.13 -14.25
C GLN A 179 -7.71 15.97 -13.29
N GLU A 180 -8.01 14.77 -13.83
CA GLU A 180 -8.25 13.57 -13.03
C GLU A 180 -7.01 13.22 -12.20
N PHE A 181 -5.83 13.21 -12.83
CA PHE A 181 -4.56 12.91 -12.14
C PHE A 181 -4.15 13.99 -11.13
N ILE A 182 -4.52 15.26 -11.35
CA ILE A 182 -4.30 16.32 -10.37
C ILE A 182 -5.10 16.03 -9.09
N HIS A 183 -6.40 15.69 -9.19
CA HIS A 183 -7.21 15.32 -8.02
C HIS A 183 -6.62 14.12 -7.28
N LEU A 184 -6.23 13.07 -7.99
CA LEU A 184 -5.62 11.87 -7.40
C LEU A 184 -4.28 12.20 -6.72
N HIS A 185 -3.46 13.05 -7.33
CA HIS A 185 -2.20 13.51 -6.74
C HIS A 185 -2.40 14.24 -5.42
N TYR A 186 -3.37 15.16 -5.34
CA TYR A 186 -3.68 15.86 -4.11
C TYR A 186 -4.25 14.95 -3.02
N ALA A 187 -5.05 13.95 -3.39
CA ALA A 187 -5.67 13.02 -2.45
C ALA A 187 -4.69 11.94 -1.93
N PHE A 188 -3.83 11.39 -2.80
CA PHE A 188 -3.04 10.19 -2.51
C PHE A 188 -1.52 10.35 -2.70
N GLY A 189 -1.06 11.54 -3.11
CA GLY A 189 0.36 11.80 -3.35
C GLY A 189 0.82 11.49 -4.77
N HIS A 190 2.13 11.57 -4.98
CA HIS A 190 2.76 11.39 -6.29
C HIS A 190 2.90 9.91 -6.62
N ALA A 191 1.83 9.30 -7.10
CA ALA A 191 1.82 7.90 -7.47
C ALA A 191 2.40 7.68 -8.89
N LYS A 192 3.28 6.69 -9.01
CA LYS A 192 3.79 6.17 -10.26
C LYS A 192 3.39 4.70 -10.38
N MET A 193 2.20 4.44 -10.92
CA MET A 193 1.72 3.08 -11.13
C MET A 193 2.41 2.46 -12.36
N GLU A 194 2.55 1.13 -12.33
CA GLU A 194 3.13 0.34 -13.43
C GLU A 194 2.30 -0.92 -13.67
N THR A 195 2.53 -1.58 -14.80
CA THR A 195 1.79 -2.80 -15.13
C THR A 195 2.33 -4.02 -14.38
N LEU A 196 1.47 -5.01 -14.11
CA LEU A 196 1.89 -6.30 -13.54
C LEU A 196 3.05 -6.94 -14.32
N ARG A 197 3.02 -6.82 -15.65
CA ARG A 197 4.10 -7.33 -16.51
C ARG A 197 5.44 -6.66 -16.22
N LYS A 198 5.49 -5.36 -15.97
CA LYS A 198 6.73 -4.66 -15.63
C LYS A 198 7.23 -5.08 -14.24
N TYR A 199 6.33 -5.23 -13.26
CA TYR A 199 6.71 -5.77 -11.95
C TYR A 199 7.33 -7.16 -12.07
N GLN A 200 6.75 -8.04 -12.89
CA GLN A 200 7.33 -9.36 -13.16
C GLN A 200 8.72 -9.25 -13.76
N GLN A 201 8.92 -8.42 -14.77
CA GLN A 201 10.22 -8.23 -15.41
C GLN A 201 11.30 -7.74 -14.43
N TRP A 202 10.97 -6.77 -13.58
CA TRP A 202 11.92 -6.29 -12.57
C TRP A 202 12.17 -7.31 -11.46
N ALA A 203 11.19 -8.09 -11.07
CA ALA A 203 11.37 -9.18 -10.13
C ALA A 203 12.35 -10.24 -10.67
N GLU A 204 12.16 -10.66 -11.92
CA GLU A 204 13.04 -11.60 -12.60
C GLU A 204 14.49 -11.06 -12.73
N LEU A 205 14.65 -9.78 -13.08
CA LEU A 205 15.96 -9.12 -13.12
C LEU A 205 16.62 -9.04 -11.74
N ALA A 206 15.84 -8.97 -10.68
CA ALA A 206 16.33 -8.98 -9.29
C ALA A 206 16.62 -10.40 -8.75
N GLY A 207 16.42 -11.46 -9.54
CA GLY A 207 16.60 -12.84 -9.11
C GLY A 207 15.41 -13.40 -8.31
N LEU A 208 14.24 -12.83 -8.47
CA LEU A 208 12.99 -13.33 -7.90
C LEU A 208 12.17 -14.04 -8.96
N ARG A 209 11.84 -15.30 -8.73
CA ARG A 209 10.95 -16.07 -9.60
C ARG A 209 9.50 -15.85 -9.22
N MET A 210 8.72 -15.25 -10.12
CA MET A 210 7.29 -15.04 -9.91
C MET A 210 6.55 -16.38 -9.82
N THR A 211 5.78 -16.57 -8.73
CA THR A 211 5.00 -17.79 -8.49
C THR A 211 3.50 -17.56 -8.58
N ASP A 212 3.05 -16.33 -8.37
CA ASP A 212 1.65 -15.95 -8.52
C ASP A 212 1.54 -14.50 -8.99
N LEU A 213 0.62 -14.24 -9.90
CA LEU A 213 0.37 -12.92 -10.47
C LEU A 213 -1.12 -12.81 -10.80
N LYS A 214 -1.86 -12.08 -9.97
CA LYS A 214 -3.32 -11.97 -10.06
C LYS A 214 -3.79 -10.55 -10.20
N ASP A 215 -4.76 -10.34 -11.08
CA ASP A 215 -5.62 -9.17 -11.09
C ASP A 215 -6.80 -9.43 -10.14
N ILE A 216 -6.89 -8.64 -9.08
CA ILE A 216 -7.96 -8.72 -8.07
C ILE A 216 -8.81 -7.45 -8.05
N SER A 217 -8.85 -6.74 -9.18
CA SER A 217 -9.56 -5.47 -9.33
C SER A 217 -11.06 -5.57 -9.06
N GLU A 218 -11.69 -6.68 -9.43
CA GLU A 218 -13.13 -6.89 -9.19
C GLU A 218 -13.45 -6.98 -7.71
N GLN A 219 -12.62 -7.71 -6.95
CA GLN A 219 -12.81 -7.90 -5.51
C GLN A 219 -12.48 -6.64 -4.71
N THR A 220 -11.67 -5.73 -5.24
CA THR A 220 -11.34 -4.45 -4.58
C THR A 220 -12.26 -3.31 -4.96
N PHE A 221 -12.98 -3.42 -6.07
CA PHE A 221 -13.87 -2.37 -6.60
C PHE A 221 -14.91 -1.84 -5.58
N PRO A 222 -15.56 -2.67 -4.74
CA PRO A 222 -16.54 -2.16 -3.79
C PRO A 222 -15.98 -1.17 -2.75
N THR A 223 -14.66 -1.12 -2.56
CA THR A 223 -13.98 -0.15 -1.68
C THR A 223 -14.43 1.29 -1.97
N PHE A 224 -14.59 1.65 -3.24
CA PHE A 224 -14.95 3.01 -3.65
C PHE A 224 -16.29 3.47 -3.10
N ALA A 225 -17.28 2.57 -3.05
CA ALA A 225 -18.60 2.87 -2.48
C ALA A 225 -18.51 3.11 -0.95
N HIS A 226 -17.60 2.43 -0.27
CA HIS A 226 -17.37 2.64 1.16
C HIS A 226 -16.64 3.98 1.41
N TRP A 227 -15.59 4.29 0.67
CA TRP A 227 -14.88 5.56 0.78
C TRP A 227 -15.79 6.76 0.49
N ARG A 228 -16.62 6.69 -0.55
CA ARG A 228 -17.62 7.74 -0.83
C ARG A 228 -18.52 8.00 0.39
N ARG A 229 -19.10 6.95 0.99
CA ARG A 229 -19.95 7.09 2.18
C ARG A 229 -19.20 7.71 3.36
N GLN A 230 -17.94 7.34 3.54
CA GLN A 230 -17.11 7.92 4.62
C GLN A 230 -16.80 9.40 4.38
N VAL A 231 -16.48 9.78 3.14
CA VAL A 231 -16.29 11.21 2.77
C VAL A 231 -17.54 12.02 3.05
N GLU A 232 -18.71 11.54 2.67
CA GLU A 232 -19.99 12.21 2.90
C GLU A 232 -20.29 12.33 4.39
N GLY A 233 -20.12 11.24 5.14
CA GLY A 233 -20.41 11.18 6.58
C GLY A 233 -19.44 11.97 7.45
N ASN A 234 -18.20 12.20 7.01
CA ASN A 234 -17.14 12.85 7.79
C ASN A 234 -16.66 14.19 7.20
N SER A 235 -17.40 14.75 6.24
CA SER A 235 -16.96 15.91 5.46
C SER A 235 -16.58 17.15 6.30
N GLU A 236 -17.27 17.38 7.43
CA GLU A 236 -16.95 18.50 8.32
C GLU A 236 -15.63 18.30 9.07
N ALA A 237 -15.39 17.11 9.61
CA ALA A 237 -14.15 16.76 10.29
C ALA A 237 -12.95 16.80 9.32
N VAL A 238 -13.12 16.27 8.12
CA VAL A 238 -12.08 16.26 7.07
C VAL A 238 -11.77 17.69 6.61
N ARG A 239 -12.81 18.53 6.40
CA ARG A 239 -12.63 19.96 6.07
C ARG A 239 -11.79 20.67 7.13
N GLY A 240 -12.01 20.40 8.40
CA GLY A 240 -11.22 20.96 9.50
C GLY A 240 -9.72 20.58 9.46
N LEU A 241 -9.38 19.44 8.85
CA LEU A 241 -8.00 18.92 8.78
C LEU A 241 -7.26 19.35 7.52
N ILE A 242 -7.92 19.31 6.34
CA ILE A 242 -7.27 19.52 5.04
C ILE A 242 -7.89 20.65 4.21
N GLY A 243 -8.87 21.38 4.75
CA GLY A 243 -9.56 22.49 4.07
C GLY A 243 -10.59 22.02 3.03
N ASP A 244 -11.26 23.01 2.41
CA ASP A 244 -12.27 22.75 1.37
C ASP A 244 -11.65 22.13 0.12
N ASP A 245 -10.49 22.64 -0.32
CA ASP A 245 -9.80 22.13 -1.51
C ASP A 245 -9.38 20.66 -1.32
N GLY A 246 -8.83 20.31 -0.15
CA GLY A 246 -8.45 18.93 0.15
C GLY A 246 -9.65 17.98 0.15
N LEU A 247 -10.77 18.41 0.75
CA LEU A 247 -12.02 17.64 0.74
C LEU A 247 -12.56 17.45 -0.69
N GLU A 248 -12.51 18.49 -1.52
CA GLU A 248 -12.95 18.44 -2.91
C GLU A 248 -12.10 17.45 -3.72
N HIS A 249 -10.76 17.47 -3.58
CA HIS A 249 -9.88 16.51 -4.23
C HIS A 249 -10.22 15.07 -3.85
N PHE A 250 -10.52 14.84 -2.58
CA PHE A 250 -10.93 13.51 -2.11
C PHE A 250 -12.27 13.06 -2.68
N ARG A 251 -13.27 13.95 -2.70
CA ARG A 251 -14.57 13.68 -3.32
C ARG A 251 -14.44 13.35 -4.81
N ALA A 252 -13.70 14.18 -5.53
CA ALA A 252 -13.42 13.93 -6.95
C ALA A 252 -12.74 12.57 -7.16
N SER A 253 -11.79 12.20 -6.30
CA SER A 253 -11.10 10.90 -6.38
C SER A 253 -12.05 9.71 -6.22
N CYS A 254 -13.09 9.84 -5.37
CA CYS A 254 -14.11 8.79 -5.21
C CYS A 254 -14.97 8.57 -6.47
N GLU A 255 -15.01 9.51 -7.41
CA GLU A 255 -15.69 9.38 -8.71
C GLU A 255 -14.71 8.97 -9.81
N ILE A 256 -13.48 9.49 -9.77
CA ILE A 256 -12.44 9.24 -10.76
C ILE A 256 -11.96 7.79 -10.70
N LEU A 257 -11.60 7.30 -9.51
CA LEU A 257 -11.04 5.96 -9.37
C LEU A 257 -11.96 4.84 -9.90
N PRO A 258 -13.25 4.75 -9.52
CA PRO A 258 -14.14 3.73 -10.08
C PRO A 258 -14.31 3.85 -11.60
N THR A 259 -14.23 5.08 -12.15
CA THR A 259 -14.26 5.29 -13.60
C THR A 259 -13.01 4.70 -14.26
N LEU A 260 -11.82 4.95 -13.72
CA LEU A 260 -10.56 4.40 -14.24
C LEU A 260 -10.50 2.87 -14.12
N TRP A 261 -11.06 2.29 -13.04
CA TRP A 261 -11.22 0.84 -12.88
C TRP A 261 -12.15 0.24 -13.93
N SER A 262 -13.34 0.84 -14.10
CA SER A 262 -14.35 0.38 -15.09
C SER A 262 -13.83 0.46 -16.54
N GLN A 263 -12.98 1.43 -16.83
CA GLN A 263 -12.31 1.58 -18.13
C GLN A 263 -11.07 0.67 -18.26
N ARG A 264 -10.74 -0.14 -17.25
CA ARG A 264 -9.55 -0.98 -17.22
C ARG A 264 -8.25 -0.19 -17.51
N LEU A 265 -8.17 1.01 -16.97
CA LEU A 265 -6.92 1.80 -16.95
C LEU A 265 -6.13 1.49 -15.70
N LEU A 266 -6.77 1.56 -14.55
CA LEU A 266 -6.23 1.15 -13.26
C LEU A 266 -6.91 -0.14 -12.81
N GLY A 267 -6.22 -0.86 -11.96
CA GLY A 267 -6.70 -2.05 -11.27
C GLY A 267 -5.88 -2.33 -10.04
N TYR A 268 -6.02 -3.51 -9.49
CA TYR A 268 -5.31 -3.92 -8.28
C TYR A 268 -4.68 -5.29 -8.48
N GLY A 269 -3.38 -5.38 -8.21
CA GLY A 269 -2.59 -6.57 -8.44
C GLY A 269 -2.08 -7.22 -7.17
N LEU A 270 -2.12 -8.55 -7.12
CA LEU A 270 -1.40 -9.36 -6.14
C LEU A 270 -0.27 -10.09 -6.84
N MET A 271 0.92 -9.99 -6.29
CA MET A 271 2.15 -10.60 -6.80
C MET A 271 2.84 -11.39 -5.71
N VAL A 272 3.26 -12.61 -6.03
CA VAL A 272 4.08 -13.45 -5.15
C VAL A 272 5.31 -13.91 -5.91
N ALA A 273 6.48 -13.72 -5.32
CA ALA A 273 7.74 -14.17 -5.88
C ALA A 273 8.60 -14.87 -4.83
N VAL A 274 9.46 -15.77 -5.27
CA VAL A 274 10.37 -16.55 -4.43
C VAL A 274 11.81 -16.24 -4.85
N LYS A 275 12.70 -16.06 -3.87
CA LYS A 275 14.13 -16.00 -4.10
C LYS A 275 14.68 -17.42 -4.20
N ASP A 276 15.26 -17.76 -5.36
CA ASP A 276 15.87 -19.07 -5.58
C ASP A 276 17.18 -19.23 -4.81
#